data_a42183725daaab3ba829843f4e1cca1b
#
_entry.id   a42183725daaab3ba829843f4e1cca1b
#
_cell.length_a   1.000
_cell.length_b   1.000
_cell.length_c   1.000
_cell.angle_alpha   90.00
_cell.angle_beta   90.00
_cell.angle_gamma   90.00
#
_symmetry.space_group_name_H-M   'P 1'
#
loop_
_entity.id
_entity.type
_entity.pdbx_description
1 polymer ?
#
loop_
_entity_poly.entity_id
_entity_poly.type
_entity_poly.pdbx_seq_one_letter_code
_entity_poly.pdbx_strand_id
1 'polypeptide(L)'
;TNGIQALDLMGRKVVANGGLFLSIFSREVRTFAAGANAELAEFVTPLLTALDLLDNLTQGIVARAGNDPREIGAASVEYLHLFGYTAYAYLWARMAAAALRQREADPAFHDGKLATARFYFARILPRVHSLAAAVEAGSESLSGLEAEQF
;
A
#
# COMPACT_ATOMS: atom_id res chain seq x y z
N THR A 1 5.14 17.92 7.64
CA THR A 1 5.73 16.66 8.15
C THR A 1 5.49 15.49 7.19
N ASN A 2 4.27 15.33 6.64
CA ASN A 2 3.99 14.22 5.73
C ASN A 2 4.87 14.21 4.49
N GLY A 3 5.17 15.36 3.87
CA GLY A 3 6.04 15.45 2.71
C GLY A 3 7.47 14.99 3.01
N ILE A 4 8.01 15.34 4.18
CA ILE A 4 9.34 14.88 4.62
C ILE A 4 9.35 13.36 4.83
N GLN A 5 8.32 12.81 5.47
CA GLN A 5 8.18 11.36 5.66
C GLN A 5 8.01 10.62 4.33
N ALA A 6 7.27 11.20 3.40
CA ALA A 6 7.09 10.64 2.06
C ALA A 6 8.41 10.57 1.28
N LEU A 7 9.19 11.65 1.28
CA LEU A 7 10.51 11.69 0.67
C LEU A 7 11.50 10.72 1.35
N ASP A 8 11.47 10.61 2.69
CA ASP A 8 12.31 9.65 3.42
C ASP A 8 11.96 8.22 3.05
N LEU A 9 10.66 7.89 3.04
CA LEU A 9 10.21 6.55 2.63
C LEU A 9 10.66 6.25 1.20
N MET A 10 10.34 7.12 0.25
CA MET A 10 10.59 6.83 -1.17
C MET A 10 12.09 6.83 -1.48
N GLY A 11 12.81 7.87 -1.11
CA GLY A 11 14.22 8.02 -1.47
C GLY A 11 15.14 7.10 -0.67
N ARG A 12 15.02 7.11 0.68
CA ARG A 12 15.98 6.44 1.58
C ARG A 12 15.61 5.01 1.93
N LYS A 13 14.30 4.66 1.98
CA LYS A 13 13.85 3.32 2.39
C LYS A 13 13.47 2.42 1.20
N VAL A 14 13.09 3.00 0.07
CA VAL A 14 12.68 2.24 -1.11
C VAL A 14 13.76 2.31 -2.19
N VAL A 15 13.98 3.46 -2.82
CA VAL A 15 14.88 3.58 -3.98
C VAL A 15 16.33 3.25 -3.63
N ALA A 16 16.86 3.78 -2.52
CA ALA A 16 18.24 3.53 -2.11
C ALA A 16 18.57 2.05 -1.87
N ASN A 17 17.57 1.22 -1.64
CA ASN A 17 17.71 -0.22 -1.39
C ASN A 17 17.19 -1.08 -2.56
N GLY A 18 16.81 -0.48 -3.71
CA GLY A 18 16.23 -1.22 -4.83
C GLY A 18 14.94 -1.98 -4.45
N GLY A 19 14.17 -1.48 -3.49
CA GLY A 19 12.92 -2.09 -3.03
C GLY A 19 13.08 -3.26 -2.02
N LEU A 20 14.29 -3.52 -1.52
CA LEU A 20 14.54 -4.67 -0.62
C LEU A 20 13.62 -4.68 0.62
N PHE A 21 13.43 -3.54 1.29
CA PHE A 21 12.60 -3.50 2.50
C PHE A 21 11.13 -3.79 2.19
N LEU A 22 10.63 -3.32 1.05
CA LEU A 22 9.29 -3.68 0.60
C LEU A 22 9.19 -5.19 0.34
N SER A 23 10.19 -5.80 -0.30
CA SER A 23 10.15 -7.24 -0.60
C SER A 23 10.06 -8.10 0.67
N ILE A 24 10.65 -7.64 1.78
CA ILE A 24 10.54 -8.30 3.09
C ILE A 24 9.08 -8.22 3.61
N PHE A 25 8.48 -7.03 3.54
CA PHE A 25 7.08 -6.83 3.92
C PHE A 25 6.14 -7.64 3.02
N SER A 26 6.32 -7.60 1.69
CA SER A 26 5.51 -8.37 0.73
C SER A 26 5.56 -9.88 1.02
N ARG A 27 6.74 -10.40 1.35
CA ARG A 27 6.90 -11.81 1.72
C ARG A 27 6.14 -12.17 2.99
N GLU A 28 6.16 -11.31 4.01
CA GLU A 28 5.39 -11.50 5.24
C GLU A 28 3.88 -11.55 4.96
N VAL A 29 3.37 -10.60 4.17
CA VAL A 29 1.95 -10.54 3.81
C VAL A 29 1.54 -11.80 3.01
N ARG A 30 2.35 -12.21 2.03
CA ARG A 30 2.07 -13.42 1.23
C ARG A 30 2.13 -14.69 2.07
N THR A 31 3.03 -14.76 3.03
CA THR A 31 3.10 -15.90 3.98
C THR A 31 1.83 -15.97 4.83
N PHE A 32 1.35 -14.84 5.34
CA PHE A 32 0.08 -14.78 6.05
C PHE A 32 -1.09 -15.22 5.15
N ALA A 33 -1.15 -14.72 3.92
CA ALA A 33 -2.20 -15.05 2.96
C ALA A 33 -2.22 -16.54 2.61
N ALA A 34 -1.05 -17.17 2.45
CA ALA A 34 -0.94 -18.60 2.16
C ALA A 34 -1.46 -19.49 3.29
N GLY A 35 -1.41 -19.02 4.54
CA GLY A 35 -1.96 -19.72 5.71
C GLY A 35 -3.45 -19.41 5.98
N ALA A 36 -4.10 -18.58 5.17
CA ALA A 36 -5.48 -18.17 5.38
C ALA A 36 -6.47 -19.28 4.96
N ASN A 37 -7.54 -19.45 5.74
CA ASN A 37 -8.66 -20.31 5.37
C ASN A 37 -9.66 -19.60 4.45
N ALA A 38 -10.69 -20.33 3.98
CA ALA A 38 -11.69 -19.80 3.07
C ALA A 38 -12.50 -18.61 3.64
N GLU A 39 -12.70 -18.56 4.96
CA GLU A 39 -13.43 -17.47 5.62
C GLU A 39 -12.68 -16.13 5.55
N LEU A 40 -11.35 -16.18 5.40
CA LEU A 40 -10.52 -14.98 5.25
C LEU A 40 -10.38 -14.50 3.81
N ALA A 41 -10.89 -15.26 2.83
CA ALA A 41 -10.71 -14.94 1.41
C ALA A 41 -11.25 -13.53 1.06
N GLU A 42 -12.35 -13.09 1.69
CA GLU A 42 -12.94 -11.76 1.47
C GLU A 42 -11.97 -10.60 1.81
N PHE A 43 -11.01 -10.83 2.71
CA PHE A 43 -9.99 -9.85 3.10
C PHE A 43 -8.65 -10.07 2.40
N VAL A 44 -8.26 -11.33 2.23
CA VAL A 44 -6.95 -11.69 1.67
C VAL A 44 -6.87 -11.40 0.17
N THR A 45 -7.94 -11.66 -0.59
CA THR A 45 -7.94 -11.40 -2.03
C THR A 45 -7.69 -9.93 -2.37
N PRO A 46 -8.46 -8.95 -1.84
CA PRO A 46 -8.19 -7.55 -2.13
C PRO A 46 -6.88 -7.03 -1.49
N LEU A 47 -6.42 -7.62 -0.39
CA LEU A 47 -5.10 -7.32 0.18
C LEU A 47 -3.98 -7.68 -0.80
N LEU A 48 -4.02 -8.89 -1.37
CA LEU A 48 -3.01 -9.33 -2.34
C LEU A 48 -3.05 -8.48 -3.62
N THR A 49 -4.23 -8.08 -4.09
CA THR A 49 -4.37 -7.16 -5.22
C THR A 49 -3.68 -5.81 -4.94
N ALA A 50 -3.90 -5.23 -3.75
CA ALA A 50 -3.25 -3.98 -3.36
C ALA A 50 -1.73 -4.13 -3.18
N LEU A 51 -1.28 -5.28 -2.69
CA LEU A 51 0.14 -5.60 -2.54
C LEU A 51 0.83 -5.75 -3.90
N ASP A 52 0.21 -6.46 -4.86
CA ASP A 52 0.73 -6.61 -6.22
C ASP A 52 0.86 -5.24 -6.91
N LEU A 53 -0.13 -4.37 -6.72
CA LEU A 53 -0.08 -3.00 -7.21
C LEU A 53 1.09 -2.22 -6.61
N LEU A 54 1.29 -2.30 -5.30
CA LEU A 54 2.41 -1.66 -4.59
C LEU A 54 3.76 -2.21 -5.06
N ASP A 55 3.91 -3.52 -5.21
CA ASP A 55 5.14 -4.17 -5.69
C ASP A 55 5.49 -3.70 -7.11
N ASN A 56 4.51 -3.69 -8.02
CA ASN A 56 4.71 -3.27 -9.41
C ASN A 56 5.09 -1.79 -9.53
N LEU A 57 4.40 -0.91 -8.80
CA LEU A 57 4.72 0.51 -8.77
C LEU A 57 6.12 0.77 -8.21
N THR A 58 6.51 0.05 -7.17
CA THR A 58 7.85 0.17 -6.59
C THR A 58 8.93 -0.15 -7.60
N GLN A 59 8.78 -1.25 -8.34
CA GLN A 59 9.72 -1.63 -9.38
C GLN A 59 9.79 -0.56 -10.49
N GLY A 60 8.63 -0.04 -10.90
CA GLY A 60 8.54 1.02 -11.90
C GLY A 60 9.24 2.31 -11.44
N ILE A 61 9.01 2.76 -10.20
CA ILE A 61 9.66 3.96 -9.66
C ILE A 61 11.18 3.76 -9.56
N VAL A 62 11.64 2.63 -9.03
CA VAL A 62 13.08 2.32 -8.92
C VAL A 62 13.75 2.37 -10.29
N ALA A 63 13.11 1.81 -11.32
CA ALA A 63 13.63 1.82 -12.68
C ALA A 63 13.68 3.25 -13.27
N ARG A 64 12.61 4.04 -13.11
CA ARG A 64 12.56 5.42 -13.64
C ARG A 64 13.51 6.36 -12.89
N ALA A 65 13.61 6.23 -11.55
CA ALA A 65 14.49 7.05 -10.73
C ALA A 65 15.97 6.89 -11.06
N GLY A 66 16.37 5.78 -11.64
CA GLY A 66 17.72 5.56 -12.16
C GLY A 66 18.08 6.47 -13.35
N ASN A 67 17.08 6.92 -14.10
CA ASN A 67 17.25 7.82 -15.24
C ASN A 67 16.87 9.27 -14.91
N ASP A 68 15.85 9.46 -14.06
CA ASP A 68 15.36 10.76 -13.66
C ASP A 68 15.09 10.81 -12.13
N PRO A 69 15.97 11.42 -11.34
CA PRO A 69 15.78 11.53 -9.90
C PRO A 69 14.50 12.27 -9.46
N ARG A 70 13.87 13.07 -10.34
CA ARG A 70 12.62 13.78 -10.04
C ARG A 70 11.45 12.81 -9.81
N GLU A 71 11.52 11.60 -10.34
CA GLU A 71 10.54 10.53 -10.12
C GLU A 71 10.36 10.19 -8.63
N ILE A 72 11.42 10.33 -7.82
CA ILE A 72 11.36 10.12 -6.37
C ILE A 72 10.40 11.13 -5.72
N GLY A 73 10.56 12.41 -6.04
CA GLY A 73 9.71 13.47 -5.52
C GLY A 73 8.27 13.36 -6.02
N ALA A 74 8.11 13.12 -7.31
CA ALA A 74 6.82 13.02 -7.98
C ALA A 74 5.93 11.90 -7.41
N ALA A 75 6.51 10.76 -7.04
CA ALA A 75 5.77 9.63 -6.49
C ALA A 75 5.56 9.68 -4.97
N SER A 76 6.34 10.48 -4.24
CA SER A 76 6.54 10.30 -2.79
C SER A 76 5.25 10.31 -1.97
N VAL A 77 4.39 11.29 -2.15
CA VAL A 77 3.19 11.49 -1.30
C VAL A 77 2.16 10.42 -1.57
N GLU A 78 1.84 10.18 -2.83
CA GLU A 78 0.88 9.16 -3.25
C GLU A 78 1.36 7.76 -2.87
N TYR A 79 2.67 7.50 -3.02
CA TYR A 79 3.27 6.23 -2.61
C TYR A 79 3.19 6.00 -1.10
N LEU A 80 3.46 7.02 -0.27
CA LEU A 80 3.31 6.93 1.19
C LEU A 80 1.89 6.52 1.57
N HIS A 81 0.88 7.14 0.96
CA HIS A 81 -0.52 6.82 1.22
C HIS A 81 -0.90 5.43 0.72
N LEU A 82 -0.46 5.05 -0.48
CA LEU A 82 -0.72 3.73 -1.05
C LEU A 82 -0.11 2.63 -0.19
N PHE A 83 1.15 2.81 0.22
CA PHE A 83 1.82 1.88 1.15
C PHE A 83 1.06 1.80 2.48
N GLY A 84 0.66 2.95 3.05
CA GLY A 84 -0.09 3.02 4.29
C GLY A 84 -1.43 2.27 4.22
N TYR A 85 -2.20 2.46 3.15
CA TYR A 85 -3.46 1.73 2.97
C TYR A 85 -3.23 0.21 2.80
N THR A 86 -2.19 -0.20 2.08
CA THR A 86 -1.86 -1.62 1.95
C THR A 86 -1.42 -2.24 3.28
N ALA A 87 -0.61 -1.52 4.06
CA ALA A 87 -0.19 -1.97 5.38
C ALA A 87 -1.37 -2.08 6.36
N TYR A 88 -2.28 -1.11 6.36
CA TYR A 88 -3.51 -1.18 7.17
C TYR A 88 -4.43 -2.31 6.71
N ALA A 89 -4.52 -2.60 5.40
CA ALA A 89 -5.27 -3.76 4.91
C ALA A 89 -4.70 -5.07 5.49
N TYR A 90 -3.38 -5.21 5.54
CA TYR A 90 -2.73 -6.35 6.17
C TYR A 90 -3.08 -6.45 7.67
N LEU A 91 -3.01 -5.35 8.41
CA LEU A 91 -3.38 -5.35 9.82
C LEU A 91 -4.87 -5.69 10.05
N TRP A 92 -5.77 -5.16 9.21
CA TRP A 92 -7.19 -5.50 9.27
C TRP A 92 -7.46 -6.96 8.93
N ALA A 93 -6.76 -7.54 7.96
CA ALA A 93 -6.88 -8.97 7.65
C ALA A 93 -6.42 -9.84 8.84
N ARG A 94 -5.33 -9.45 9.52
CA ARG A 94 -4.87 -10.13 10.75
C ARG A 94 -5.88 -10.00 11.90
N MET A 95 -6.46 -8.81 12.08
CA MET A 95 -7.52 -8.60 13.09
C MET A 95 -8.77 -9.43 12.76
N ALA A 96 -9.17 -9.52 11.49
CA ALA A 96 -10.27 -10.37 11.06
C ALA A 96 -9.99 -11.86 11.35
N ALA A 97 -8.76 -12.31 11.07
CA ALA A 97 -8.34 -13.68 11.43
C ALA A 97 -8.42 -13.97 12.93
N ALA A 98 -8.01 -13.01 13.77
CA ALA A 98 -8.14 -13.12 15.22
C ALA A 98 -9.61 -13.13 15.67
N ALA A 99 -10.43 -12.26 15.08
CA ALA A 99 -11.86 -12.18 15.40
C ALA A 99 -12.61 -13.48 15.04
N LEU A 100 -12.34 -14.07 13.88
CA LEU A 100 -12.93 -15.36 13.50
C LEU A 100 -12.57 -16.48 14.47
N ARG A 101 -11.31 -16.55 14.90
CA ARG A 101 -10.88 -17.59 15.87
C ARG A 101 -11.48 -17.45 17.27
N GLN A 102 -11.82 -16.22 17.66
CA GLN A 102 -12.30 -15.94 19.03
C GLN A 102 -13.81 -15.60 19.06
N ARG A 103 -14.50 -15.74 17.95
CA ARG A 103 -15.88 -15.31 17.77
C ARG A 103 -16.85 -15.85 18.80
N GLU A 104 -16.68 -17.13 19.21
CA GLU A 104 -17.55 -17.78 20.19
C GLU A 104 -17.40 -17.20 21.60
N ALA A 105 -16.23 -16.63 21.95
CA ALA A 105 -15.97 -16.09 23.28
C ALA A 105 -16.69 -14.75 23.52
N ASP A 106 -16.78 -13.90 22.50
CA ASP A 106 -17.52 -12.63 22.51
C ASP A 106 -18.04 -12.31 21.10
N PRO A 107 -19.20 -12.88 20.72
CA PRO A 107 -19.72 -12.70 19.36
C PRO A 107 -19.96 -11.23 19.00
N ALA A 108 -20.49 -10.42 19.90
CA ALA A 108 -20.84 -9.03 19.62
C ALA A 108 -19.57 -8.20 19.30
N PHE A 109 -18.52 -8.34 20.08
CA PHE A 109 -17.26 -7.65 19.87
C PHE A 109 -16.59 -8.09 18.55
N HIS A 110 -16.49 -9.40 18.33
CA HIS A 110 -15.79 -9.92 17.16
C HIS A 110 -16.56 -9.70 15.85
N ASP A 111 -17.88 -9.76 15.85
CA ASP A 111 -18.72 -9.37 14.70
C ASP A 111 -18.58 -7.90 14.38
N GLY A 112 -18.47 -7.02 15.39
CA GLY A 112 -18.15 -5.61 15.21
C GLY A 112 -16.78 -5.39 14.54
N LYS A 113 -15.76 -6.19 14.90
CA LYS A 113 -14.43 -6.14 14.25
C LYS A 113 -14.49 -6.58 12.79
N LEU A 114 -15.22 -7.66 12.50
CA LEU A 114 -15.40 -8.14 11.12
C LEU A 114 -16.15 -7.11 10.27
N ALA A 115 -17.20 -6.48 10.80
CA ALA A 115 -17.93 -5.43 10.11
C ALA A 115 -17.04 -4.22 9.79
N THR A 116 -16.18 -3.81 10.75
CA THR A 116 -15.22 -2.72 10.54
C THR A 116 -14.15 -3.09 9.50
N ALA A 117 -13.65 -4.33 9.52
CA ALA A 117 -12.74 -4.81 8.49
C ALA A 117 -13.40 -4.74 7.10
N ARG A 118 -14.62 -5.23 6.93
CA ARG A 118 -15.36 -5.13 5.67
C ARG A 118 -15.54 -3.70 5.20
N PHE A 119 -15.87 -2.77 6.11
CA PHE A 119 -15.92 -1.35 5.79
C PHE A 119 -14.57 -0.85 5.25
N TYR A 120 -13.46 -1.19 5.91
CA TYR A 120 -12.13 -0.80 5.45
C TYR A 120 -11.84 -1.28 4.02
N PHE A 121 -12.06 -2.56 3.77
CA PHE A 121 -11.79 -3.16 2.46
C PHE A 121 -12.73 -2.62 1.36
N ALA A 122 -13.99 -2.33 1.68
CA ALA A 122 -14.96 -1.82 0.72
C ALA A 122 -14.85 -0.32 0.44
N ARG A 123 -14.42 0.50 1.43
CA ARG A 123 -14.52 1.97 1.35
C ARG A 123 -13.20 2.71 1.43
N ILE A 124 -12.19 2.11 2.04
CA ILE A 124 -10.89 2.77 2.24
C ILE A 124 -9.84 2.22 1.29
N LEU A 125 -9.66 0.91 1.25
CA LEU A 125 -8.64 0.26 0.43
C LEU A 125 -8.74 0.61 -1.08
N PRO A 126 -9.92 0.75 -1.71
CA PRO A 126 -10.01 1.08 -3.14
C PRO A 126 -9.33 2.39 -3.55
N ARG A 127 -9.01 3.28 -2.59
CA ARG A 127 -8.24 4.51 -2.85
C ARG A 127 -6.85 4.25 -3.42
N VAL A 128 -6.29 3.05 -3.21
CA VAL A 128 -4.98 2.66 -3.77
C VAL A 128 -4.95 2.78 -5.30
N HIS A 129 -6.06 2.59 -5.99
CA HIS A 129 -6.12 2.66 -7.45
C HIS A 129 -5.91 4.09 -7.98
N SER A 130 -6.54 5.10 -7.36
CA SER A 130 -6.34 6.50 -7.77
C SER A 130 -4.94 7.00 -7.43
N LEU A 131 -4.39 6.56 -6.30
CA LEU A 131 -3.01 6.88 -5.92
C LEU A 131 -2.01 6.24 -6.88
N ALA A 132 -2.25 5.00 -7.28
CA ALA A 132 -1.43 4.30 -8.25
C ALA A 132 -1.39 5.02 -9.59
N ALA A 133 -2.56 5.44 -10.10
CA ALA A 133 -2.65 6.20 -11.36
C ALA A 133 -1.86 7.52 -11.28
N ALA A 134 -1.88 8.22 -10.14
CA ALA A 134 -1.09 9.43 -9.93
C ALA A 134 0.42 9.15 -9.93
N VAL A 135 0.86 8.06 -9.28
CA VAL A 135 2.28 7.62 -9.30
C VAL A 135 2.74 7.25 -10.71
N GLU A 136 1.88 6.58 -11.48
CA GLU A 136 2.20 6.17 -12.87
C GLU A 136 2.33 7.36 -13.82
N ALA A 137 1.70 8.50 -13.53
CA ALA A 137 1.82 9.72 -14.32
C ALA A 137 3.26 10.28 -14.38
N GLY A 138 4.10 9.92 -13.41
CA GLY A 138 5.52 10.29 -13.40
C GLY A 138 5.79 11.76 -13.12
N SER A 139 7.04 12.19 -13.32
CA SER A 139 7.53 13.53 -12.99
C SER A 139 7.21 14.61 -14.05
N GLU A 140 6.93 14.21 -15.28
CA GLU A 140 6.79 15.14 -16.41
C GLU A 140 5.66 16.16 -16.19
N SER A 141 4.50 15.68 -15.70
CA SER A 141 3.34 16.54 -15.43
C SER A 141 3.56 17.59 -14.32
N LEU A 142 4.55 17.38 -13.46
CA LEU A 142 4.90 18.27 -12.35
C LEU A 142 6.04 19.24 -12.69
N SER A 143 6.84 18.96 -13.71
CA SER A 143 8.03 19.71 -14.07
C SER A 143 8.04 20.21 -15.52
N GLY A 144 6.92 20.14 -16.21
CA GLY A 144 6.80 20.50 -17.63
C GLY A 144 6.62 21.98 -17.90
N LEU A 145 6.52 22.85 -16.87
CA LEU A 145 6.41 24.30 -17.03
C LEU A 145 7.76 24.97 -16.80
N GLU A 146 8.17 25.82 -17.73
CA GLU A 146 9.32 26.71 -17.58
C GLU A 146 8.92 27.97 -16.79
N ALA A 147 9.92 28.64 -16.17
CA ALA A 147 9.66 29.81 -15.33
C ALA A 147 8.93 30.95 -16.07
N GLU A 148 9.17 31.07 -17.37
CA GLU A 148 8.58 32.08 -18.25
C GLU A 148 7.09 31.82 -18.57
N GLN A 149 6.55 30.67 -18.19
CA GLN A 149 5.16 30.25 -18.42
C GLN A 149 4.22 30.58 -17.24
N PHE A 150 4.76 31.18 -16.17
CA PHE A 150 4.01 31.62 -14.99
C PHE A 150 3.61 33.11 -15.03
#